data_a5ee3651ff58a8446e62b0de1ea95197
#
_entry.id   a5ee3651ff58a8446e62b0de1ea95197
#
_cell.length_a   1.000
_cell.length_b   1.000
_cell.length_c   1.000
_cell.angle_alpha   90.00
_cell.angle_beta   90.00
_cell.angle_gamma   90.00
#
_symmetry.space_group_name_H-M   'P 1'
#
loop_
_entity.id
_entity.type
_entity.pdbx_description
1 polymer ?
#
loop_
_entity_poly.entity_id
_entity_poly.type
_entity_poly.pdbx_seq_one_letter_code
_entity_poly.pdbx_strand_id
1 'polypeptide(L)' 'MICIKTNIPKDICEIDDELKAIYHSTDTICIWVFKSRTDRNKFMDETKGMLKKDRENHYILNYKTK' A
#
# COMPACT_ATOMS: atom_id res chain seq x y z
N MET A 1 -0.91 2.20 -6.08
CA MET A 1 -1.87 1.38 -5.29
C MET A 1 -2.62 0.42 -6.17
N ILE A 2 -2.84 -0.77 -5.68
CA ILE A 2 -3.65 -1.78 -6.35
C ILE A 2 -4.83 -2.11 -5.46
N CYS A 3 -6.05 -1.94 -5.96
CA CYS A 3 -7.26 -2.29 -5.21
C CYS A 3 -7.91 -3.50 -5.85
N ILE A 4 -8.14 -4.52 -5.07
CA ILE A 4 -8.69 -5.79 -5.56
C ILE A 4 -9.88 -6.20 -4.71
N LYS A 5 -10.85 -6.84 -5.36
CA LYS A 5 -12.08 -7.28 -4.69
C LYS A 5 -12.04 -8.75 -4.26
N THR A 6 -11.15 -9.51 -4.86
CA THR A 6 -11.09 -10.95 -4.61
C THR A 6 -9.67 -11.36 -4.28
N ASN A 7 -9.06 -12.21 -5.07
CA ASN A 7 -7.74 -12.75 -4.79
C ASN A 7 -6.62 -11.75 -5.13
N ILE A 8 -5.60 -11.73 -4.30
CA ILE A 8 -4.42 -10.93 -4.55
C ILE A 8 -3.68 -11.51 -5.76
N PRO A 9 -3.31 -10.68 -6.76
CA PRO A 9 -2.53 -11.18 -7.89
C PRO A 9 -1.24 -11.86 -7.45
N LYS A 10 -0.86 -12.90 -8.17
CA LYS A 10 0.32 -13.69 -7.83
C LYS A 10 1.58 -12.83 -7.74
N ASP A 11 1.75 -11.89 -8.67
CA ASP A 11 2.91 -11.00 -8.69
C ASP A 11 3.04 -10.21 -7.39
N ILE A 12 1.90 -9.77 -6.84
CA ILE A 12 1.87 -9.04 -5.59
C ILE A 12 2.13 -9.98 -4.41
N CYS A 13 1.61 -11.19 -4.47
CA CYS A 13 1.85 -12.19 -3.43
C CYS A 13 3.33 -12.56 -3.29
N GLU A 14 4.06 -12.52 -4.40
CA GLU A 14 5.49 -12.85 -4.43
C GLU A 14 6.37 -11.75 -3.85
N ILE A 15 5.84 -10.53 -3.72
CA ILE A 15 6.57 -9.44 -3.12
C ILE A 15 6.67 -9.67 -1.61
N ASP A 16 7.84 -9.39 -1.06
CA ASP A 16 8.09 -9.51 0.37
C ASP A 16 7.09 -8.68 1.16
N ASP A 17 6.50 -9.28 2.18
CA ASP A 17 5.53 -8.60 3.04
C ASP A 17 6.11 -7.34 3.69
N GLU A 18 7.42 -7.31 3.92
CA GLU A 18 8.08 -6.14 4.49
C GLU A 18 8.07 -4.93 3.55
N LEU A 19 7.80 -5.16 2.26
CA LEU A 19 7.78 -4.11 1.25
C LEU A 19 6.36 -3.72 0.85
N LYS A 20 5.35 -4.27 1.50
CA LYS A 20 3.95 -4.01 1.17
C LYS A 20 3.23 -3.35 2.34
N ALA A 21 2.34 -2.41 2.03
CA ALA A 21 1.37 -1.88 2.98
C ALA A 21 -0.02 -2.27 2.49
N ILE A 22 -0.82 -2.89 3.34
CA ILE A 22 -2.13 -3.42 2.97
C ILE A 22 -3.21 -2.72 3.78
N TYR A 23 -4.23 -2.23 3.09
CA TYR A 23 -5.39 -1.60 3.71
C TYR A 23 -6.64 -2.37 3.31
N HIS A 24 -7.34 -2.92 4.31
CA HIS A 24 -8.59 -3.63 4.09
C HIS A 24 -9.76 -2.67 4.23
N SER A 25 -10.61 -2.63 3.20
CA SER A 25 -11.87 -1.91 3.26
C SER A 25 -13.02 -2.91 3.14
N THR A 26 -14.25 -2.40 3.18
CA THR A 26 -15.45 -3.26 3.14
C THR A 26 -15.49 -4.13 1.89
N ASP A 27 -15.13 -3.55 0.75
CA ASP A 27 -15.27 -4.20 -0.55
C ASP A 27 -13.96 -4.62 -1.19
N THR A 28 -12.86 -4.00 -0.80
CA THR A 28 -11.59 -4.15 -1.51
C THR A 28 -10.42 -4.26 -0.57
N ILE A 29 -9.31 -4.76 -1.10
CA ILE A 29 -8.01 -4.75 -0.43
C ILE A 29 -7.11 -3.88 -1.28
N CYS A 30 -6.52 -2.85 -0.69
CA CYS A 30 -5.63 -1.94 -1.38
C CYS A 30 -4.19 -2.18 -0.91
N ILE A 31 -3.29 -2.27 -1.87
CA ILE A 31 -1.89 -2.62 -1.58
C ILE A 31 -0.97 -1.58 -2.18
N TRP A 32 -0.04 -1.08 -1.38
CA TRP A 32 1.04 -0.20 -1.81
C TRP A 32 2.35 -0.93 -1.69
N VAL A 33 3.19 -0.81 -2.72
CA VAL A 33 4.50 -1.47 -2.77
C VAL A 33 5.61 -0.44 -2.68
N PHE A 34 6.66 -0.75 -1.93
CA PHE A 34 7.77 0.16 -1.67
C PHE A 34 9.09 -0.47 -2.05
N LYS A 35 10.10 0.35 -2.22
CA LYS A 35 11.45 -0.10 -2.57
C LYS A 35 12.22 -0.63 -1.38
N SER A 36 11.87 -0.17 -0.19
CA SER A 36 12.56 -0.56 1.02
C SER A 36 11.60 -0.68 2.19
N ARG A 37 12.00 -1.46 3.17
CA ARG A 37 11.27 -1.62 4.41
C ARG A 37 11.13 -0.29 5.15
N THR A 38 12.16 0.53 5.10
CA THR A 38 12.16 1.85 5.74
C THR A 38 11.05 2.71 5.17
N ASP A 39 10.92 2.75 3.84
CA ASP A 39 9.87 3.51 3.18
C ASP A 39 8.49 2.99 3.55
N ARG A 40 8.32 1.67 3.58
CA ARG A 40 7.05 1.07 3.96
C ARG A 40 6.67 1.45 5.39
N ASN A 41 7.61 1.34 6.31
CA ASN A 41 7.36 1.66 7.71
C ASN A 41 7.02 3.14 7.89
N LYS A 42 7.73 3.99 7.19
CA LYS A 42 7.49 5.43 7.23
C LYS A 42 6.11 5.77 6.70
N PHE A 43 5.70 5.15 5.59
CA PHE A 43 4.37 5.34 5.02
C PHE A 43 3.28 4.92 6.02
N MET A 44 3.43 3.75 6.62
CA MET A 44 2.45 3.24 7.58
C MET A 44 2.30 4.19 8.77
N ASP A 45 3.42 4.73 9.23
CA ASP A 45 3.43 5.66 10.36
C ASP A 45 2.77 6.99 9.99
N GLU A 46 3.11 7.52 8.81
CA GLU A 46 2.61 8.82 8.37
C GLU A 46 1.13 8.79 7.99
N THR A 47 0.63 7.63 7.58
CA THR A 47 -0.78 7.50 7.16
C THR A 47 -1.67 6.89 8.23
N LYS A 48 -1.16 6.77 9.43
CA LYS A 48 -1.92 6.19 10.54
C LYS A 48 -3.19 7.01 10.78
N GLY A 49 -4.33 6.32 10.75
CA GLY A 49 -5.62 6.98 10.93
C GLY A 49 -6.21 7.61 9.69
N MET A 50 -5.50 7.60 8.57
CA MET A 50 -6.01 8.16 7.32
C MET A 50 -6.97 7.21 6.62
N LEU A 51 -7.90 7.79 5.85
CA LEU A 51 -8.77 7.03 4.98
C LEU A 51 -7.99 6.54 3.75
N LYS A 52 -8.55 5.56 3.04
CA LYS A 52 -7.92 4.98 1.86
C LYS A 52 -7.52 6.04 0.83
N LYS A 53 -8.42 6.97 0.55
CA LYS A 53 -8.18 8.05 -0.41
C LYS A 53 -6.99 8.91 -0.01
N ASP A 54 -6.91 9.24 1.26
CA ASP A 54 -5.83 10.08 1.77
C ASP A 54 -4.49 9.33 1.75
N ARG A 55 -4.51 8.05 2.03
CA ARG A 55 -3.31 7.21 1.93
C ARG A 55 -2.80 7.15 0.50
N GLU A 56 -3.70 7.00 -0.47
CA GLU A 56 -3.33 6.97 -1.87
C GLU A 56 -2.69 8.29 -2.31
N ASN A 57 -3.29 9.39 -1.93
CA ASN A 57 -2.72 10.71 -2.25
C ASN A 57 -1.34 10.89 -1.64
N HIS A 58 -1.17 10.48 -0.41
CA HIS A 58 0.12 10.55 0.28
C HIS A 58 1.17 9.70 -0.43
N TYR A 59 0.79 8.49 -0.84
CA TYR A 59 1.67 7.59 -1.56
C TYR A 59 2.10 8.19 -2.90
N ILE A 60 1.16 8.71 -3.66
CA ILE A 60 1.45 9.30 -4.97
C ILE A 60 2.40 10.49 -4.84
N LEU A 61 2.19 11.33 -3.83
CA LEU A 61 2.98 12.53 -3.65
C LEU A 61 4.40 12.25 -3.15
N ASN A 62 4.60 11.19 -2.38
CA ASN A 62 5.85 10.98 -1.67
C ASN A 62 6.60 9.70 -2.03
N TYR A 63 5.92 8.68 -2.51
CA TYR A 63 6.53 7.36 -2.67
C TYR A 63 6.40 6.78 -4.07
N LYS A 64 5.49 7.27 -4.89
CA LYS A 64 5.30 6.70 -6.21
C LYS A 64 6.53 6.92 -7.07
N THR A 65 7.05 5.85 -7.61
CA THR A 65 8.19 5.90 -8.52
C THR A 65 7.75 6.45 -9.87
N LYS A 66 8.53 7.35 -10.40
CA LYS A 66 8.26 7.92 -11.71
C LYS A 66 8.76 7.01 -12.82
#